data_ef85e91f8b9f7c2640ccf154a16eb976
#
_entry.id   ef85e91f8b9f7c2640ccf154a16eb976
#
_cell.length_a   1.000
_cell.length_b   1.000
_cell.length_c   1.000
_cell.angle_alpha   90.00
_cell.angle_beta   90.00
_cell.angle_gamma   90.00
#
_symmetry.space_group_name_H-M   'P 1'
#
loop_
_entity.id
_entity.type
_entity.pdbx_description
1 polymer ?
#
loop_
_entity_poly.entity_id
_entity_poly.type
_entity_poly.pdbx_seq_one_letter_code
_entity_poly.pdbx_strand_id
1 'polypeptide(L)'
;MKDIVDVAIGEIGYREQGSNKTKYGVYTGTNGAAWCHSFVSWCAHEAGVSTSIVPKTASVAYGMQWYQKKGQFRYKGKYTPKRGDIVYFKTGRSHVGIVESVSGGQLHTIEGNTSDKVARRTYSLNNATITGYGTPKYANTGNNSSGFGEKKDSKKELQYLQKILSRHEAKEETIKADEAETGKIPAGNVMITINNGKKKFTVPVEDGAKVVWERDSTPGKFTFTAKVEKGFFIGMGNEVLVTVDSKKFFYGFVFTKEVKKDGMASYTVYDQLRYLKNKDTLIYSKKTADEVIRIIAKRFLLKCGTLAKTGWRRSAVEDNMALFDMIQNALDDTLMVKGKTYVFYDNVGKLCLTDVVKMKVNTCLVDAETGEDYSYKTTIDTDVYNQIKLIYKKKKSSKKKKGSTKTSTSQNTGTSYGIYLVRDNKKIAKWGTLQFTDEINSPDIGKLKAQALLKLYSHEKRTLTISGVIGNSKVRGGSLVPVILDLGDMKIANYMLVEKVTHIFKNREYTMNLVVSGGDFSE
;
A
#
# COMPACT_ATOMS: atom_id res chain seq x y z
N MET A 1 24.57 -4.82 13.62
CA MET A 1 23.29 -4.34 14.18
C MET A 1 23.29 -4.73 15.64
N LYS A 2 23.03 -3.82 16.58
CA LYS A 2 22.97 -4.15 18.01
C LYS A 2 21.75 -5.02 18.27
N ASP A 3 21.86 -6.07 19.10
CA ASP A 3 20.68 -6.83 19.54
C ASP A 3 19.91 -6.06 20.63
N ILE A 4 18.69 -6.52 20.98
CA ILE A 4 17.85 -5.86 21.99
C ILE A 4 18.55 -5.77 23.36
N VAL A 5 19.39 -6.75 23.69
CA VAL A 5 20.12 -6.80 24.96
C VAL A 5 21.27 -5.80 24.95
N ASP A 6 21.99 -5.66 23.82
CA ASP A 6 23.06 -4.67 23.67
C ASP A 6 22.52 -3.24 23.81
N VAL A 7 21.33 -2.98 23.27
CA VAL A 7 20.63 -1.70 23.46
C VAL A 7 20.28 -1.51 24.93
N ALA A 8 19.71 -2.54 25.57
CA ALA A 8 19.34 -2.47 27.00
C ALA A 8 20.55 -2.26 27.90
N ILE A 9 21.71 -2.88 27.61
CA ILE A 9 22.98 -2.67 28.33
C ILE A 9 23.40 -1.20 28.25
N GLY A 10 23.28 -0.58 27.09
CA GLY A 10 23.64 0.84 26.89
C GLY A 10 22.77 1.81 27.70
N GLU A 11 21.62 1.37 28.18
CA GLU A 11 20.68 2.19 28.97
C GLU A 11 20.83 2.04 30.48
N ILE A 12 21.69 1.14 30.96
CA ILE A 12 21.88 0.92 32.39
C ILE A 12 22.33 2.20 33.08
N GLY A 13 21.64 2.54 34.18
CA GLY A 13 21.86 3.79 34.90
C GLY A 13 20.93 4.93 34.52
N TYR A 14 20.22 4.84 33.40
CA TYR A 14 19.19 5.84 33.05
C TYR A 14 18.17 5.94 34.18
N ARG A 15 17.84 7.20 34.59
CA ARG A 15 16.82 7.48 35.59
C ARG A 15 15.68 8.30 35.00
N GLU A 16 14.47 8.09 35.51
CA GLU A 16 13.33 8.92 35.13
C GLU A 16 13.50 10.38 35.59
N GLN A 17 12.82 11.28 34.89
CA GLN A 17 12.84 12.73 35.21
C GLN A 17 11.62 13.08 36.07
N GLY A 18 11.48 12.42 37.24
CA GLY A 18 10.34 12.57 38.13
C GLY A 18 9.01 12.07 37.60
N SER A 19 8.18 11.50 38.47
CA SER A 19 6.81 11.04 38.15
C SER A 19 6.72 10.19 36.88
N ASN A 20 7.59 9.19 36.73
CA ASN A 20 7.65 8.27 35.59
C ASN A 20 7.86 8.94 34.20
N LYS A 21 8.41 10.13 34.12
CA LYS A 21 8.72 10.79 32.84
C LYS A 21 10.02 10.24 32.25
N THR A 22 9.92 9.57 31.09
CA THR A 22 11.06 8.93 30.44
C THR A 22 10.94 9.01 28.91
N LYS A 23 12.08 8.92 28.21
CA LYS A 23 12.09 8.74 26.76
C LYS A 23 11.34 7.47 26.31
N TYR A 24 11.31 6.44 27.15
CA TYR A 24 10.59 5.18 26.86
C TYR A 24 9.08 5.37 26.93
N GLY A 25 8.58 6.12 27.93
CA GLY A 25 7.18 6.52 28.06
C GLY A 25 6.75 7.43 26.90
N VAL A 26 7.61 8.37 26.49
CA VAL A 26 7.38 9.17 25.28
C VAL A 26 7.25 8.28 24.05
N TYR A 27 8.16 7.32 23.87
CA TYR A 27 8.11 6.37 22.74
C TYR A 27 6.81 5.58 22.67
N THR A 28 6.29 5.09 23.81
CA THR A 28 5.03 4.32 23.83
C THR A 28 3.78 5.19 23.87
N GLY A 29 3.93 6.52 24.04
CA GLY A 29 2.80 7.46 24.17
C GLY A 29 2.15 7.45 25.56
N THR A 30 2.87 7.00 26.60
CA THR A 30 2.40 6.85 27.99
C THR A 30 3.36 7.51 28.98
N ASN A 31 3.91 8.67 28.60
CA ASN A 31 4.84 9.39 29.48
C ASN A 31 4.15 9.80 30.78
N GLY A 32 4.81 9.53 31.92
CA GLY A 32 4.23 9.70 33.25
C GLY A 32 3.53 8.45 33.82
N ALA A 33 3.46 7.34 33.08
CA ALA A 33 2.97 6.05 33.56
C ALA A 33 4.14 5.07 33.82
N ALA A 34 3.86 3.96 34.54
CA ALA A 34 4.84 2.89 34.75
C ALA A 34 5.47 2.45 33.43
N TRP A 35 6.78 2.47 33.32
CA TRP A 35 7.49 2.38 32.05
C TRP A 35 8.33 1.11 31.84
N CYS A 36 8.10 0.06 32.65
CA CYS A 36 8.86 -1.18 32.51
C CYS A 36 8.68 -1.85 31.13
N HIS A 37 7.45 -1.96 30.61
CA HIS A 37 7.24 -2.51 29.27
C HIS A 37 7.54 -1.47 28.17
N SER A 38 7.39 -0.18 28.45
CA SER A 38 7.82 0.89 27.54
C SER A 38 9.33 0.80 27.26
N PHE A 39 10.13 0.49 28.26
CA PHE A 39 11.58 0.22 28.13
C PHE A 39 11.85 -0.94 27.19
N VAL A 40 11.20 -2.10 27.41
CA VAL A 40 11.35 -3.28 26.52
C VAL A 40 10.98 -2.92 25.09
N SER A 41 9.88 -2.23 24.89
CA SER A 41 9.40 -1.81 23.56
C SER A 41 10.36 -0.83 22.87
N TRP A 42 10.96 0.08 23.65
CA TRP A 42 11.93 1.05 23.15
C TRP A 42 13.26 0.36 22.78
N CYS A 43 13.76 -0.54 23.62
CA CYS A 43 14.98 -1.32 23.31
C CYS A 43 14.81 -2.15 22.03
N ALA A 44 13.64 -2.77 21.85
CA ALA A 44 13.34 -3.49 20.62
C ALA A 44 13.35 -2.56 19.39
N HIS A 45 12.80 -1.36 19.52
CA HIS A 45 12.81 -0.37 18.45
C HIS A 45 14.21 0.07 18.05
N GLU A 46 15.04 0.46 19.02
CA GLU A 46 16.43 0.88 18.78
C GLU A 46 17.30 -0.24 18.22
N ALA A 47 16.98 -1.49 18.55
CA ALA A 47 17.61 -2.67 17.96
C ALA A 47 17.09 -3.00 16.55
N GLY A 48 16.16 -2.23 16.00
CA GLY A 48 15.55 -2.50 14.69
C GLY A 48 14.62 -3.72 14.68
N VAL A 49 14.17 -4.17 15.86
CA VAL A 49 13.25 -5.32 16.00
C VAL A 49 11.82 -4.87 15.69
N SER A 50 11.19 -5.57 14.76
CA SER A 50 9.81 -5.30 14.36
C SER A 50 8.85 -5.44 15.53
N THR A 51 7.81 -4.59 15.57
CA THR A 51 6.69 -4.71 16.53
C THR A 51 5.87 -5.99 16.36
N SER A 52 6.07 -6.70 15.23
CA SER A 52 5.54 -8.06 15.03
C SER A 52 6.34 -9.14 15.75
N ILE A 53 7.52 -8.82 16.29
CA ILE A 53 8.42 -9.71 17.04
C ILE A 53 8.39 -9.36 18.53
N VAL A 54 8.49 -8.07 18.86
CA VAL A 54 8.31 -7.53 20.21
C VAL A 54 7.25 -6.44 20.17
N PRO A 55 6.12 -6.59 20.89
CA PRO A 55 5.02 -5.65 20.76
C PRO A 55 5.38 -4.27 21.33
N LYS A 56 4.98 -3.19 20.66
CA LYS A 56 5.05 -1.84 21.19
C LYS A 56 3.89 -1.58 22.15
N THR A 57 4.15 -1.62 23.43
CA THR A 57 3.14 -1.37 24.47
C THR A 57 3.80 -0.91 25.78
N ALA A 58 3.04 -0.18 26.60
CA ALA A 58 3.40 0.08 27.99
C ALA A 58 2.77 -0.93 28.96
N SER A 59 1.79 -1.72 28.47
CA SER A 59 1.04 -2.67 29.30
C SER A 59 1.75 -4.02 29.37
N VAL A 60 2.16 -4.41 30.57
CA VAL A 60 2.75 -5.73 30.84
C VAL A 60 1.75 -6.86 30.54
N ALA A 61 0.49 -6.69 30.93
CA ALA A 61 -0.56 -7.67 30.67
C ALA A 61 -0.80 -7.88 29.17
N TYR A 62 -0.86 -6.80 28.41
CA TYR A 62 -0.99 -6.87 26.96
C TYR A 62 0.21 -7.56 26.31
N GLY A 63 1.45 -7.20 26.70
CA GLY A 63 2.66 -7.83 26.16
C GLY A 63 2.69 -9.34 26.43
N MET A 64 2.32 -9.79 27.63
CA MET A 64 2.22 -11.20 27.97
C MET A 64 1.16 -11.92 27.13
N GLN A 65 -0.06 -11.39 27.06
CA GLN A 65 -1.14 -11.95 26.24
C GLN A 65 -0.80 -12.01 24.76
N TRP A 66 -0.03 -11.04 24.27
CA TRP A 66 0.42 -10.99 22.89
C TRP A 66 1.32 -12.20 22.54
N TYR A 67 2.28 -12.56 23.42
CA TYR A 67 3.09 -13.77 23.25
C TYR A 67 2.29 -15.05 23.42
N GLN A 68 1.31 -15.06 24.33
CA GLN A 68 0.41 -16.20 24.52
C GLN A 68 -0.41 -16.48 23.24
N LYS A 69 -1.03 -15.45 22.66
CA LYS A 69 -1.80 -15.54 21.41
C LYS A 69 -0.97 -16.01 20.21
N LYS A 70 0.33 -15.74 20.22
CA LYS A 70 1.27 -16.20 19.18
C LYS A 70 1.85 -17.59 19.42
N GLY A 71 1.52 -18.25 20.51
CA GLY A 71 2.14 -19.51 20.90
C GLY A 71 3.65 -19.35 21.25
N GLN A 72 4.07 -18.13 21.57
CA GLN A 72 5.44 -17.74 21.88
C GLN A 72 5.62 -17.40 23.37
N PHE A 73 4.75 -17.86 24.23
CA PHE A 73 4.88 -17.74 25.68
C PHE A 73 5.28 -19.09 26.28
N ARG A 74 6.27 -19.09 27.16
CA ARG A 74 6.76 -20.28 27.87
C ARG A 74 6.60 -20.08 29.37
N TYR A 75 5.88 -20.96 30.01
CA TYR A 75 5.70 -20.90 31.47
C TYR A 75 6.98 -21.31 32.18
N LYS A 76 7.23 -20.70 33.35
CA LYS A 76 8.31 -21.07 34.25
C LYS A 76 8.35 -22.58 34.51
N GLY A 77 9.55 -23.16 34.63
CA GLY A 77 9.77 -24.59 34.90
C GLY A 77 9.63 -25.51 33.68
N LYS A 78 9.12 -25.02 32.56
CA LYS A 78 9.00 -25.78 31.29
C LYS A 78 9.91 -25.26 30.17
N TYR A 79 10.74 -24.28 30.48
CA TYR A 79 11.60 -23.62 29.50
C TYR A 79 12.80 -22.96 30.19
N THR A 80 13.98 -23.12 29.64
CA THR A 80 15.18 -22.37 30.04
C THR A 80 15.28 -21.12 29.18
N PRO A 81 15.14 -19.90 29.75
CA PRO A 81 15.15 -18.67 28.97
C PRO A 81 16.51 -18.42 28.35
N LYS A 82 16.52 -17.73 27.21
CA LYS A 82 17.69 -17.39 26.42
C LYS A 82 17.87 -15.86 26.39
N ARG A 83 19.10 -15.43 26.07
CA ARG A 83 19.40 -14.02 25.83
C ARG A 83 18.40 -13.43 24.82
N GLY A 84 17.81 -12.29 25.19
CA GLY A 84 16.81 -11.60 24.40
C GLY A 84 15.36 -12.00 24.65
N ASP A 85 15.09 -13.08 25.40
CA ASP A 85 13.72 -13.39 25.85
C ASP A 85 13.18 -12.29 26.77
N ILE A 86 11.87 -12.15 26.84
CA ILE A 86 11.19 -11.16 27.66
C ILE A 86 10.59 -11.85 28.87
N VAL A 87 11.13 -11.59 30.05
CA VAL A 87 10.62 -12.20 31.31
C VAL A 87 9.47 -11.40 31.87
N TYR A 88 8.40 -12.09 32.26
CA TYR A 88 7.20 -11.53 32.89
C TYR A 88 7.07 -11.98 34.33
N PHE A 89 6.89 -11.02 35.22
CA PHE A 89 6.76 -11.26 36.66
C PHE A 89 5.32 -10.97 37.12
N LYS A 90 4.87 -11.77 38.09
CA LYS A 90 3.64 -11.55 38.86
C LYS A 90 4.07 -11.09 40.27
N THR A 91 4.28 -9.81 40.42
CA THR A 91 4.41 -9.17 41.74
C THR A 91 3.14 -8.37 42.00
N GLY A 92 2.90 -7.83 43.16
CA GLY A 92 1.75 -6.98 43.47
C GLY A 92 1.47 -5.87 42.45
N ARG A 93 2.48 -5.53 41.60
CA ARG A 93 2.36 -4.80 40.33
C ARG A 93 3.07 -5.63 39.28
N SER A 94 2.38 -5.94 38.17
CA SER A 94 2.96 -6.69 37.06
C SER A 94 4.24 -6.01 36.55
N HIS A 95 5.31 -6.78 36.34
CA HIS A 95 6.61 -6.26 35.90
C HIS A 95 7.19 -7.08 34.74
N VAL A 96 8.16 -6.52 34.02
CA VAL A 96 8.77 -7.12 32.83
C VAL A 96 10.23 -6.68 32.66
N GLY A 97 11.07 -7.57 32.15
CA GLY A 97 12.46 -7.28 31.83
C GLY A 97 12.94 -8.03 30.58
N ILE A 98 14.14 -7.72 30.16
CA ILE A 98 14.84 -8.40 29.07
C ILE A 98 15.86 -9.36 29.68
N VAL A 99 15.87 -10.63 29.24
CA VAL A 99 16.83 -11.62 29.69
C VAL A 99 18.21 -11.31 29.10
N GLU A 100 19.18 -11.01 29.95
CA GLU A 100 20.57 -10.80 29.55
C GLU A 100 21.31 -12.14 29.41
N SER A 101 21.18 -13.00 30.40
CA SER A 101 21.83 -14.33 30.39
C SER A 101 21.23 -15.26 31.44
N VAL A 102 21.53 -16.53 31.32
CA VAL A 102 21.27 -17.54 32.35
C VAL A 102 22.57 -18.28 32.67
N SER A 103 22.96 -18.31 33.94
CA SER A 103 24.17 -19.02 34.38
C SER A 103 24.02 -19.49 35.84
N GLY A 104 24.51 -20.66 36.17
CA GLY A 104 24.49 -21.19 37.54
C GLY A 104 23.10 -21.26 38.18
N GLY A 105 22.02 -21.52 37.40
CA GLY A 105 20.65 -21.55 37.91
C GLY A 105 20.08 -20.15 38.19
N GLN A 106 20.80 -19.10 37.84
CA GLN A 106 20.40 -17.71 37.99
C GLN A 106 20.00 -17.10 36.65
N LEU A 107 18.92 -16.32 36.66
CA LEU A 107 18.44 -15.48 35.57
C LEU A 107 18.94 -14.06 35.77
N HIS A 108 19.75 -13.55 34.85
CA HIS A 108 20.16 -12.15 34.80
C HIS A 108 19.30 -11.37 33.84
N THR A 109 18.78 -10.22 34.27
CA THR A 109 17.85 -9.38 33.49
C THR A 109 18.32 -7.93 33.47
N ILE A 110 17.85 -7.20 32.47
CA ILE A 110 17.93 -5.74 32.42
C ILE A 110 16.50 -5.23 32.40
N GLU A 111 16.19 -4.37 33.36
CA GLU A 111 14.82 -3.94 33.65
C GLU A 111 14.71 -2.43 33.68
N GLY A 112 13.68 -1.89 33.02
CA GLY A 112 13.25 -0.51 33.19
C GLY A 112 12.25 -0.35 34.34
N ASN A 113 12.20 0.82 34.93
CA ASN A 113 11.33 1.14 36.08
C ASN A 113 11.56 0.22 37.31
N THR A 114 12.78 -0.17 37.49
CA THR A 114 13.19 -0.93 38.67
C THR A 114 13.92 0.01 39.64
N SER A 115 13.25 0.52 40.67
CA SER A 115 13.69 1.61 41.54
C SER A 115 13.96 2.91 40.73
N ASP A 116 13.01 3.29 39.88
CA ASP A 116 12.95 4.49 39.04
C ASP A 116 14.16 4.66 38.09
N LYS A 117 14.79 3.53 37.73
CA LYS A 117 15.94 3.48 36.80
C LYS A 117 15.96 2.22 35.96
N VAL A 118 16.86 2.20 34.96
CA VAL A 118 17.28 0.98 34.26
C VAL A 118 18.40 0.32 35.03
N ALA A 119 18.24 -0.94 35.42
CA ALA A 119 19.25 -1.67 36.17
C ALA A 119 19.26 -3.17 35.85
N ARG A 120 20.41 -3.81 36.11
CA ARG A 120 20.52 -5.26 36.16
C ARG A 120 19.85 -5.82 37.40
N ARG A 121 19.20 -6.96 37.24
CA ARG A 121 18.65 -7.77 38.35
C ARG A 121 19.02 -9.23 38.16
N THR A 122 19.06 -9.94 39.27
CA THR A 122 19.37 -11.39 39.28
C THR A 122 18.28 -12.11 40.11
N TYR A 123 17.78 -13.20 39.56
CA TYR A 123 16.75 -14.02 40.16
C TYR A 123 17.12 -15.50 40.05
N SER A 124 16.75 -16.32 41.02
CA SER A 124 16.73 -17.76 40.79
C SER A 124 15.74 -18.11 39.66
N LEU A 125 16.06 -19.04 38.79
CA LEU A 125 15.14 -19.55 37.76
C LEU A 125 13.82 -20.08 38.37
N ASN A 126 13.86 -20.51 39.64
CA ASN A 126 12.70 -20.99 40.40
C ASN A 126 11.96 -19.87 41.17
N ASN A 127 12.38 -18.60 41.02
CA ASN A 127 11.76 -17.49 41.73
C ASN A 127 10.23 -17.47 41.56
N ALA A 128 9.48 -17.45 42.66
CA ALA A 128 8.03 -17.57 42.69
C ALA A 128 7.31 -16.43 41.92
N THR A 129 7.96 -15.27 41.78
CA THR A 129 7.41 -14.11 41.07
C THR A 129 7.47 -14.23 39.54
N ILE A 130 8.29 -15.11 38.98
CA ILE A 130 8.38 -15.31 37.53
C ILE A 130 7.14 -16.08 37.06
N THR A 131 6.36 -15.50 36.15
CA THR A 131 5.22 -16.13 35.49
C THR A 131 5.67 -16.95 34.29
N GLY A 132 6.58 -16.41 33.48
CA GLY A 132 7.07 -17.04 32.26
C GLY A 132 7.81 -16.08 31.34
N TYR A 133 8.02 -16.51 30.12
CA TYR A 133 8.89 -15.84 29.16
C TYR A 133 8.18 -15.70 27.81
N GLY A 134 8.15 -14.49 27.26
CA GLY A 134 7.91 -14.24 25.84
C GLY A 134 9.18 -14.60 25.07
N THR A 135 9.05 -15.43 24.05
CA THR A 135 10.20 -15.88 23.22
C THR A 135 10.10 -15.26 21.84
N PRO A 136 10.65 -14.04 21.66
CA PRO A 136 10.63 -13.35 20.37
C PRO A 136 11.41 -14.15 19.33
N LYS A 137 10.87 -14.28 18.12
CA LYS A 137 11.59 -14.89 17.00
C LYS A 137 12.39 -13.82 16.27
N TYR A 138 13.58 -13.51 16.81
CA TYR A 138 14.52 -12.60 16.14
C TYR A 138 15.03 -13.23 14.85
N ALA A 139 15.29 -12.40 13.81
CA ALA A 139 15.98 -12.87 12.61
C ALA A 139 17.41 -13.26 12.97
N ASN A 140 17.84 -14.47 12.59
CA ASN A 140 19.17 -15.00 12.90
C ASN A 140 20.27 -14.15 12.24
N THR A 141 21.16 -13.59 13.07
CA THR A 141 22.51 -13.17 12.67
C THR A 141 23.49 -14.20 13.24
N GLY A 142 23.90 -15.17 12.40
CA GLY A 142 25.14 -15.96 12.53
C GLY A 142 25.16 -17.14 13.49
N ASN A 143 25.31 -18.33 12.91
CA ASN A 143 25.89 -19.61 13.34
C ASN A 143 25.16 -20.58 14.29
N ASN A 144 24.71 -21.64 13.60
CA ASN A 144 24.66 -23.09 13.95
C ASN A 144 23.95 -23.58 15.21
N SER A 145 22.82 -24.24 15.09
CA SER A 145 22.63 -25.68 14.79
C SER A 145 21.17 -26.12 14.94
N SER A 146 20.78 -26.90 13.97
CA SER A 146 19.78 -27.99 13.94
C SER A 146 18.32 -27.72 14.34
N GLY A 147 17.48 -27.76 13.32
CA GLY A 147 16.31 -28.63 13.32
C GLY A 147 14.92 -28.00 13.23
N PHE A 148 14.30 -28.21 12.07
CA PHE A 148 12.88 -28.29 11.75
C PHE A 148 12.14 -27.04 11.26
N GLY A 149 11.86 -27.06 9.95
CA GLY A 149 10.58 -26.59 9.37
C GLY A 149 10.51 -25.13 9.00
N GLU A 150 11.33 -24.65 8.07
CA GLU A 150 11.19 -23.33 7.45
C GLU A 150 10.06 -23.31 6.42
N LYS A 151 9.08 -22.43 6.62
CA LYS A 151 8.28 -21.90 5.52
C LYS A 151 9.09 -20.80 4.81
N LYS A 152 9.49 -21.10 3.59
CA LYS A 152 10.39 -20.33 2.71
C LYS A 152 9.89 -18.94 2.24
N ASP A 153 8.76 -18.44 2.74
CA ASP A 153 8.09 -17.27 2.15
C ASP A 153 8.37 -15.92 2.83
N SER A 154 8.82 -15.93 4.10
CA SER A 154 9.00 -14.66 4.85
C SER A 154 10.27 -13.88 4.47
N LYS A 155 11.31 -14.55 3.99
CA LYS A 155 12.57 -13.88 3.58
C LYS A 155 12.46 -13.14 2.26
N LYS A 156 11.66 -13.67 1.33
CA LYS A 156 11.32 -13.01 0.05
C LYS A 156 10.38 -11.83 0.26
N GLU A 157 9.48 -11.91 1.21
CA GLU A 157 8.51 -10.86 1.55
C GLU A 157 9.18 -9.66 2.23
N LEU A 158 10.16 -9.91 3.11
CA LEU A 158 10.96 -8.85 3.74
C LEU A 158 11.91 -8.18 2.74
N GLN A 159 12.53 -8.96 1.85
CA GLN A 159 13.35 -8.43 0.75
C GLN A 159 12.52 -7.64 -0.26
N TYR A 160 11.26 -8.00 -0.49
CA TYR A 160 10.36 -7.27 -1.37
C TYR A 160 9.87 -5.97 -0.74
N LEU A 161 9.57 -5.96 0.56
CA LEU A 161 9.28 -4.75 1.34
C LEU A 161 10.49 -3.83 1.44
N GLN A 162 11.68 -4.37 1.67
CA GLN A 162 12.93 -3.63 1.59
C GLN A 162 13.19 -3.14 0.14
N LYS A 163 12.82 -3.90 -0.87
CA LYS A 163 12.97 -3.54 -2.29
C LYS A 163 11.93 -2.50 -2.77
N ILE A 164 10.73 -2.46 -2.19
CA ILE A 164 9.78 -1.35 -2.39
C ILE A 164 10.18 -0.13 -1.55
N LEU A 165 10.72 -0.35 -0.36
CA LEU A 165 11.17 0.69 0.55
C LEU A 165 12.59 1.18 0.23
N SER A 166 13.41 0.39 -0.45
CA SER A 166 14.76 0.72 -0.97
C SER A 166 14.79 0.94 -2.48
N ARG A 167 13.63 1.06 -3.13
CA ARG A 167 13.56 1.58 -4.50
C ARG A 167 13.98 3.05 -4.61
N HIS A 168 14.39 3.66 -3.51
CA HIS A 168 15.20 4.87 -3.47
C HIS A 168 16.71 4.58 -3.26
N GLU A 169 17.12 3.30 -3.24
CA GLU A 169 18.51 2.84 -3.17
C GLU A 169 18.66 1.57 -4.02
N ALA A 170 18.29 1.61 -5.29
CA ALA A 170 18.46 0.48 -6.18
C ALA A 170 19.87 0.46 -6.75
N LYS A 171 20.58 -0.65 -6.49
CA LYS A 171 21.72 -1.05 -7.32
C LYS A 171 21.22 -1.26 -8.75
N GLU A 172 21.99 -0.72 -9.71
CA GLU A 172 21.87 -0.92 -11.16
C GLU A 172 21.57 -2.40 -11.49
N GLU A 173 20.30 -2.73 -11.75
CA GLU A 173 19.99 -3.87 -12.59
C GLU A 173 20.25 -3.41 -14.01
N THR A 174 21.38 -3.80 -14.56
CA THR A 174 21.69 -3.57 -15.99
C THR A 174 20.53 -4.17 -16.79
N ILE A 175 19.74 -3.31 -17.41
CA ILE A 175 18.69 -3.71 -18.34
C ILE A 175 19.44 -4.28 -19.55
N LYS A 176 19.49 -5.60 -19.69
CA LYS A 176 19.79 -6.21 -20.98
C LYS A 176 18.57 -5.96 -21.84
N ALA A 177 18.67 -4.99 -22.73
CA ALA A 177 17.73 -4.84 -23.82
C ALA A 177 17.84 -6.11 -24.66
N ASP A 178 16.87 -7.00 -24.57
CA ASP A 178 16.60 -7.91 -25.66
C ASP A 178 16.32 -7.02 -26.88
N GLU A 179 16.99 -7.29 -27.99
CA GLU A 179 16.97 -6.48 -29.20
C GLU A 179 15.56 -5.95 -29.48
N ALA A 180 15.34 -4.67 -29.17
CA ALA A 180 14.12 -3.99 -29.54
C ALA A 180 14.16 -3.88 -31.07
N GLU A 181 13.15 -4.42 -31.73
CA GLU A 181 12.96 -4.19 -33.15
C GLU A 181 12.83 -2.67 -33.38
N THR A 182 13.94 -2.04 -33.72
CA THR A 182 14.04 -0.61 -34.11
C THR A 182 13.55 -0.45 -35.54
N GLY A 183 12.29 -0.79 -35.79
CA GLY A 183 11.64 -0.53 -37.07
C GLY A 183 10.38 0.28 -36.83
N LYS A 184 10.13 1.33 -37.58
CA LYS A 184 8.81 1.95 -37.68
C LYS A 184 7.80 0.85 -37.97
N ILE A 185 7.07 0.43 -36.93
CA ILE A 185 5.99 -0.53 -37.09
C ILE A 185 4.90 0.20 -37.86
N PRO A 186 4.52 -0.28 -39.09
CA PRO A 186 3.39 0.30 -39.80
C PRO A 186 2.19 0.32 -38.87
N ALA A 187 1.35 1.34 -38.98
CA ALA A 187 0.13 1.44 -38.19
C ALA A 187 -0.57 0.08 -38.18
N GLY A 188 -0.61 -0.54 -37.02
CA GLY A 188 -1.31 -1.78 -36.84
C GLY A 188 -2.72 -1.66 -37.42
N ASN A 189 -3.21 -2.69 -38.08
CA ASN A 189 -4.53 -2.67 -38.71
C ASN A 189 -5.60 -2.47 -37.62
N VAL A 190 -5.99 -1.21 -37.39
CA VAL A 190 -6.93 -0.82 -36.35
C VAL A 190 -8.34 -0.89 -36.90
N MET A 191 -9.20 -1.68 -36.28
CA MET A 191 -10.60 -1.80 -36.66
C MET A 191 -11.53 -1.50 -35.49
N ILE A 192 -12.58 -0.74 -35.75
CA ILE A 192 -13.65 -0.47 -34.81
C ILE A 192 -14.89 -1.28 -35.21
N THR A 193 -15.30 -2.21 -34.37
CA THR A 193 -16.54 -2.97 -34.56
C THR A 193 -17.61 -2.49 -33.60
N ILE A 194 -18.77 -2.11 -34.10
CA ILE A 194 -19.94 -1.68 -33.34
C ILE A 194 -21.00 -2.76 -33.36
N ASN A 195 -21.57 -3.08 -32.21
CA ASN A 195 -22.74 -3.94 -32.07
C ASN A 195 -23.90 -3.11 -31.51
N ASN A 196 -24.94 -2.92 -32.29
CA ASN A 196 -26.13 -2.14 -31.88
C ASN A 196 -27.28 -3.05 -31.40
N GLY A 197 -27.00 -4.30 -31.09
CA GLY A 197 -28.00 -5.29 -30.67
C GLY A 197 -28.73 -6.00 -31.84
N LYS A 198 -28.76 -5.39 -33.01
CA LYS A 198 -29.40 -5.94 -34.23
C LYS A 198 -28.36 -6.38 -35.25
N LYS A 199 -27.34 -5.60 -35.45
CA LYS A 199 -26.27 -5.82 -36.44
C LYS A 199 -24.89 -5.47 -35.84
N LYS A 200 -23.87 -6.16 -36.37
CA LYS A 200 -22.46 -5.80 -36.18
C LYS A 200 -21.95 -5.18 -37.47
N PHE A 201 -21.26 -4.07 -37.35
CA PHE A 201 -20.65 -3.38 -38.49
C PHE A 201 -19.29 -2.79 -38.10
N THR A 202 -18.44 -2.63 -39.09
CA THR A 202 -17.11 -2.05 -38.92
C THR A 202 -17.14 -0.60 -39.33
N VAL A 203 -16.49 0.26 -38.55
CA VAL A 203 -16.32 1.67 -38.81
C VAL A 203 -14.86 1.91 -39.17
N PRO A 204 -14.58 2.63 -40.24
CA PRO A 204 -13.20 3.06 -40.51
C PRO A 204 -12.70 3.93 -39.36
N VAL A 205 -11.43 3.80 -39.07
CA VAL A 205 -10.77 4.65 -38.07
C VAL A 205 -10.38 5.96 -38.72
N GLU A 206 -11.11 7.01 -38.37
CA GLU A 206 -10.75 8.37 -38.76
C GLU A 206 -9.55 8.85 -37.94
N ASP A 207 -8.76 9.74 -38.52
CA ASP A 207 -7.58 10.28 -37.90
C ASP A 207 -7.90 10.93 -36.55
N GLY A 208 -7.08 10.61 -35.56
CA GLY A 208 -7.18 11.15 -34.21
C GLY A 208 -8.02 10.30 -33.25
N ALA A 209 -8.39 9.06 -33.61
CA ALA A 209 -8.98 8.12 -32.65
C ALA A 209 -7.98 7.85 -31.50
N LYS A 210 -8.47 7.83 -30.27
CA LYS A 210 -7.62 7.74 -29.07
C LYS A 210 -8.19 6.78 -28.04
N VAL A 211 -7.32 5.91 -27.49
CA VAL A 211 -7.61 5.13 -26.28
C VAL A 211 -6.75 5.64 -25.13
N VAL A 212 -7.40 5.97 -24.01
CA VAL A 212 -6.75 6.48 -22.80
C VAL A 212 -6.98 5.50 -21.68
N TRP A 213 -5.90 5.06 -21.02
CA TRP A 213 -5.95 4.34 -19.76
C TRP A 213 -5.11 5.04 -18.70
N GLU A 214 -5.71 5.23 -17.55
CA GLU A 214 -5.06 5.72 -16.34
C GLU A 214 -5.01 4.60 -15.32
N ARG A 215 -4.01 4.60 -14.45
CA ARG A 215 -3.80 3.53 -13.47
C ARG A 215 -4.85 3.54 -12.36
N ASP A 216 -5.21 4.73 -11.89
CA ASP A 216 -6.00 4.90 -10.67
C ASP A 216 -7.44 5.33 -10.97
N SER A 217 -8.40 4.53 -10.48
CA SER A 217 -9.85 4.85 -10.35
C SER A 217 -10.50 5.54 -11.56
N THR A 218 -9.94 5.36 -12.74
CA THR A 218 -10.43 5.98 -13.98
C THR A 218 -10.79 4.91 -14.99
N PRO A 219 -12.01 4.95 -15.57
CA PRO A 219 -12.38 4.03 -16.63
C PRO A 219 -11.56 4.29 -17.89
N GLY A 220 -11.19 3.22 -18.58
CA GLY A 220 -10.62 3.31 -19.91
C GLY A 220 -11.57 4.04 -20.85
N LYS A 221 -11.04 4.99 -21.62
CA LYS A 221 -11.80 5.87 -22.50
C LYS A 221 -11.33 5.74 -23.93
N PHE A 222 -12.25 5.46 -24.84
CA PHE A 222 -12.00 5.50 -26.28
C PHE A 222 -12.79 6.62 -26.91
N THR A 223 -12.16 7.44 -27.74
CA THR A 223 -12.82 8.51 -28.52
C THR A 223 -12.49 8.33 -29.99
N PHE A 224 -13.51 8.46 -30.83
CA PHE A 224 -13.39 8.39 -32.28
C PHE A 224 -14.44 9.27 -32.94
N THR A 225 -14.22 9.62 -34.20
CA THR A 225 -15.20 10.27 -35.07
C THR A 225 -15.64 9.32 -36.17
N ALA A 226 -16.86 9.46 -36.63
CA ALA A 226 -17.38 8.75 -37.78
C ALA A 226 -18.42 9.61 -38.49
N LYS A 227 -18.52 9.43 -39.82
CA LYS A 227 -19.56 10.08 -40.63
C LYS A 227 -20.94 9.52 -40.29
N VAL A 228 -21.91 10.39 -40.15
CA VAL A 228 -23.30 9.96 -39.96
C VAL A 228 -23.92 9.67 -41.31
N GLU A 229 -24.22 8.40 -41.57
CA GLU A 229 -24.81 7.95 -42.83
C GLU A 229 -26.22 7.38 -42.62
N LYS A 230 -27.08 7.49 -43.65
CA LYS A 230 -28.45 6.97 -43.61
C LYS A 230 -28.39 5.43 -43.52
N GLY A 231 -29.03 4.86 -42.50
CA GLY A 231 -29.02 3.42 -42.23
C GLY A 231 -27.91 2.93 -41.31
N PHE A 232 -26.99 3.81 -40.91
CA PHE A 232 -25.87 3.55 -40.02
C PHE A 232 -26.11 4.28 -38.68
N PHE A 233 -26.52 3.52 -37.68
CA PHE A 233 -26.90 4.12 -36.39
C PHE A 233 -25.99 3.61 -35.26
N ILE A 234 -25.26 4.52 -34.67
CA ILE A 234 -24.53 4.32 -33.41
C ILE A 234 -25.28 5.07 -32.31
N GLY A 235 -25.85 4.32 -31.37
CA GLY A 235 -26.64 4.85 -30.26
C GLY A 235 -25.95 4.69 -28.91
N MET A 236 -26.54 5.32 -27.90
CA MET A 236 -26.09 5.15 -26.52
C MET A 236 -26.19 3.69 -26.09
N GLY A 237 -25.19 3.20 -25.33
CA GLY A 237 -25.11 1.83 -24.85
C GLY A 237 -24.69 0.80 -25.91
N ASN A 238 -24.47 1.20 -27.19
CA ASN A 238 -23.94 0.26 -28.16
C ASN A 238 -22.54 -0.22 -27.77
N GLU A 239 -22.28 -1.50 -27.98
CA GLU A 239 -20.97 -2.12 -27.72
C GLU A 239 -19.96 -1.70 -28.79
N VAL A 240 -18.76 -1.40 -28.36
CA VAL A 240 -17.63 -1.03 -29.22
C VAL A 240 -16.45 -1.93 -28.90
N LEU A 241 -15.95 -2.64 -29.91
CA LEU A 241 -14.72 -3.42 -29.84
C LEU A 241 -13.68 -2.79 -30.77
N VAL A 242 -12.53 -2.43 -30.22
CA VAL A 242 -11.36 -2.01 -30.98
C VAL A 242 -10.38 -3.18 -31.06
N THR A 243 -9.90 -3.48 -32.25
CA THR A 243 -8.81 -4.45 -32.48
C THR A 243 -7.61 -3.74 -33.08
N VAL A 244 -6.42 -4.16 -32.68
CA VAL A 244 -5.13 -3.74 -33.27
C VAL A 244 -4.42 -5.02 -33.72
N ASP A 245 -4.03 -5.11 -34.98
CA ASP A 245 -3.45 -6.32 -35.59
C ASP A 245 -4.27 -7.58 -35.32
N SER A 246 -5.59 -7.46 -35.53
CA SER A 246 -6.57 -8.53 -35.29
C SER A 246 -6.69 -8.98 -33.82
N LYS A 247 -5.93 -8.38 -32.88
CA LYS A 247 -6.02 -8.67 -31.45
C LYS A 247 -6.99 -7.69 -30.77
N LYS A 248 -7.84 -8.21 -29.90
CA LYS A 248 -8.76 -7.39 -29.11
C LYS A 248 -7.94 -6.45 -28.22
N PHE A 249 -8.23 -5.17 -28.32
CA PHE A 249 -7.48 -4.11 -27.65
C PHE A 249 -8.31 -3.37 -26.62
N PHE A 250 -9.48 -2.87 -27.00
CA PHE A 250 -10.40 -2.16 -26.14
C PHE A 250 -11.83 -2.66 -26.34
N TYR A 251 -12.61 -2.73 -25.28
CA TYR A 251 -14.04 -3.04 -25.32
C TYR A 251 -14.79 -2.11 -24.36
N GLY A 252 -15.88 -1.54 -24.83
CA GLY A 252 -16.69 -0.64 -24.01
C GLY A 252 -18.04 -0.32 -24.61
N PHE A 253 -18.69 0.69 -24.09
CA PHE A 253 -20.03 1.11 -24.46
C PHE A 253 -20.05 2.60 -24.80
N VAL A 254 -20.89 3.00 -25.77
CA VAL A 254 -21.08 4.42 -26.14
C VAL A 254 -21.83 5.14 -25.04
N PHE A 255 -21.21 6.19 -24.49
CA PHE A 255 -21.81 7.05 -23.45
C PHE A 255 -22.11 8.46 -23.94
N THR A 256 -21.42 8.93 -24.98
CA THR A 256 -21.66 10.27 -25.54
C THR A 256 -21.59 10.21 -27.05
N LYS A 257 -22.49 10.94 -27.69
CA LYS A 257 -22.51 11.22 -29.11
C LYS A 257 -22.70 12.71 -29.29
N GLU A 258 -21.84 13.34 -30.04
CA GLU A 258 -21.93 14.75 -30.44
C GLU A 258 -21.89 14.83 -31.97
N VAL A 259 -22.95 15.35 -32.55
CA VAL A 259 -23.05 15.51 -34.00
C VAL A 259 -22.74 16.96 -34.38
N LYS A 260 -21.86 17.12 -35.35
CA LYS A 260 -21.44 18.41 -35.88
C LYS A 260 -22.19 18.76 -37.18
N LYS A 261 -22.14 20.05 -37.55
CA LYS A 261 -22.79 20.56 -38.75
C LYS A 261 -22.27 19.96 -40.06
N ASP A 262 -21.00 19.51 -40.06
CA ASP A 262 -20.32 18.85 -41.19
C ASP A 262 -20.77 17.39 -41.43
N GLY A 263 -21.73 16.91 -40.67
CA GLY A 263 -22.19 15.51 -40.72
C GLY A 263 -21.30 14.51 -40.04
N MET A 264 -20.23 14.96 -39.36
CA MET A 264 -19.41 14.10 -38.52
C MET A 264 -19.98 13.98 -37.12
N ALA A 265 -19.85 12.84 -36.50
CA ALA A 265 -20.19 12.62 -35.09
C ALA A 265 -18.97 12.13 -34.31
N SER A 266 -18.76 12.76 -33.14
CA SER A 266 -17.76 12.34 -32.17
C SER A 266 -18.41 11.42 -31.13
N TYR A 267 -17.75 10.33 -30.81
CA TYR A 267 -18.22 9.33 -29.84
C TYR A 267 -17.23 9.20 -28.69
N THR A 268 -17.79 9.13 -27.47
CA THR A 268 -17.03 8.74 -26.28
C THR A 268 -17.54 7.40 -25.77
N VAL A 269 -16.61 6.46 -25.65
CA VAL A 269 -16.83 5.08 -25.22
C VAL A 269 -16.05 4.85 -23.93
N TYR A 270 -16.68 4.26 -22.94
CA TYR A 270 -16.00 3.83 -21.72
C TYR A 270 -16.07 2.31 -21.57
N ASP A 271 -15.02 1.73 -20.99
CA ASP A 271 -15.02 0.34 -20.55
C ASP A 271 -15.94 0.14 -19.33
N GLN A 272 -16.06 -1.11 -18.85
CA GLN A 272 -16.99 -1.39 -17.75
C GLN A 272 -16.58 -0.79 -16.41
N LEU A 273 -15.34 -0.32 -16.24
CA LEU A 273 -14.93 0.42 -15.05
C LEU A 273 -15.77 1.69 -14.84
N ARG A 274 -16.40 2.23 -15.88
CA ARG A 274 -17.30 3.39 -15.78
C ARG A 274 -18.45 3.16 -14.79
N TYR A 275 -18.92 1.92 -14.67
CA TYR A 275 -19.99 1.56 -13.75
C TYR A 275 -19.54 1.57 -12.28
N LEU A 276 -18.25 1.52 -12.01
CA LEU A 276 -17.70 1.63 -10.66
C LEU A 276 -17.70 3.07 -10.09
N LYS A 277 -18.09 4.08 -10.91
CA LYS A 277 -18.38 5.43 -10.42
C LYS A 277 -19.73 5.54 -9.70
N ASN A 278 -20.57 4.52 -9.76
CA ASN A 278 -21.78 4.45 -8.96
C ASN A 278 -21.44 4.38 -7.46
N LYS A 279 -22.32 4.95 -6.64
CA LYS A 279 -22.22 4.88 -5.18
C LYS A 279 -23.12 3.77 -4.64
N ASP A 280 -22.68 3.13 -3.58
CA ASP A 280 -23.43 2.11 -2.85
C ASP A 280 -23.00 2.07 -1.38
N THR A 281 -23.72 1.31 -0.57
CA THR A 281 -23.31 0.95 0.79
C THR A 281 -23.02 -0.54 0.83
N LEU A 282 -21.79 -0.89 1.22
CA LEU A 282 -21.32 -2.26 1.28
C LEU A 282 -20.76 -2.57 2.67
N ILE A 283 -21.34 -3.58 3.32
CA ILE A 283 -20.87 -4.09 4.60
C ILE A 283 -20.28 -5.47 4.38
N TYR A 284 -19.04 -5.67 4.79
CA TYR A 284 -18.39 -6.97 4.68
C TYR A 284 -17.44 -7.25 5.84
N SER A 285 -17.28 -8.53 6.16
CA SER A 285 -16.41 -9.00 7.23
C SER A 285 -15.41 -10.01 6.68
N LYS A 286 -14.13 -9.85 7.07
CA LYS A 286 -13.00 -10.76 6.75
C LYS A 286 -12.89 -11.07 5.24
N LYS A 287 -12.98 -10.06 4.37
CA LYS A 287 -12.83 -10.19 2.92
C LYS A 287 -11.49 -9.66 2.44
N THR A 288 -10.92 -10.33 1.44
CA THR A 288 -9.75 -9.85 0.71
C THR A 288 -10.17 -8.86 -0.39
N ALA A 289 -9.24 -8.04 -0.91
CA ALA A 289 -9.59 -7.07 -1.95
C ALA A 289 -10.14 -7.74 -3.22
N ASP A 290 -9.61 -8.88 -3.63
CA ASP A 290 -10.15 -9.66 -4.75
C ASP A 290 -11.55 -10.22 -4.47
N GLU A 291 -11.87 -10.59 -3.21
CA GLU A 291 -13.22 -10.99 -2.80
C GLU A 291 -14.18 -9.78 -2.82
N VAL A 292 -13.74 -8.58 -2.40
CA VAL A 292 -14.54 -7.34 -2.46
C VAL A 292 -14.87 -7.00 -3.92
N ILE A 293 -13.88 -7.06 -4.83
CA ILE A 293 -14.11 -6.86 -6.27
C ILE A 293 -15.18 -7.84 -6.80
N ARG A 294 -15.13 -9.12 -6.43
CA ARG A 294 -16.14 -10.11 -6.85
C ARG A 294 -17.54 -9.80 -6.33
N ILE A 295 -17.65 -9.34 -5.08
CA ILE A 295 -18.94 -8.95 -4.48
C ILE A 295 -19.55 -7.80 -5.27
N ILE A 296 -18.76 -6.75 -5.54
CA ILE A 296 -19.18 -5.59 -6.32
C ILE A 296 -19.54 -5.99 -7.75
N ALA A 297 -18.68 -6.75 -8.42
CA ALA A 297 -18.92 -7.21 -9.78
C ALA A 297 -20.23 -8.01 -9.90
N LYS A 298 -20.50 -8.92 -8.95
CA LYS A 298 -21.74 -9.70 -8.95
C LYS A 298 -22.97 -8.80 -8.77
N ARG A 299 -22.91 -7.80 -7.86
CA ARG A 299 -24.03 -6.89 -7.59
C ARG A 299 -24.34 -6.00 -8.80
N PHE A 300 -23.33 -5.57 -9.53
CA PHE A 300 -23.47 -4.69 -10.70
C PHE A 300 -23.40 -5.42 -12.04
N LEU A 301 -23.51 -6.75 -12.06
CA LEU A 301 -23.53 -7.60 -13.25
C LEU A 301 -22.29 -7.42 -14.15
N LEU A 302 -21.13 -7.08 -13.55
CA LEU A 302 -19.87 -6.91 -14.24
C LEU A 302 -19.13 -8.25 -14.38
N LYS A 303 -18.45 -8.44 -15.50
CA LYS A 303 -17.69 -9.66 -15.77
C LYS A 303 -16.29 -9.59 -15.15
N CYS A 304 -15.89 -10.60 -14.39
CA CYS A 304 -14.53 -10.75 -13.88
C CYS A 304 -13.70 -11.62 -14.80
N GLY A 305 -12.45 -11.22 -14.98
CA GLY A 305 -11.37 -12.03 -15.51
C GLY A 305 -10.51 -12.60 -14.37
N THR A 306 -9.19 -12.57 -14.56
CA THR A 306 -8.23 -13.02 -13.54
C THR A 306 -8.09 -11.98 -12.45
N LEU A 307 -8.40 -12.37 -11.22
CA LEU A 307 -8.18 -11.55 -10.04
C LEU A 307 -7.10 -12.20 -9.17
N ALA A 308 -5.95 -11.53 -9.03
CA ALA A 308 -4.86 -11.97 -8.18
C ALA A 308 -5.33 -12.03 -6.71
N LYS A 309 -4.97 -13.11 -6.01
CA LYS A 309 -5.28 -13.26 -4.59
C LYS A 309 -4.43 -12.28 -3.77
N THR A 310 -5.08 -11.36 -3.06
CA THR A 310 -4.40 -10.33 -2.28
C THR A 310 -4.00 -10.79 -0.88
N GLY A 311 -4.71 -11.77 -0.31
CA GLY A 311 -4.33 -12.48 0.92
C GLY A 311 -4.49 -11.69 2.21
N TRP A 312 -4.82 -10.41 2.19
CA TRP A 312 -5.15 -9.62 3.37
C TRP A 312 -6.66 -9.50 3.55
N ARG A 313 -7.17 -9.83 4.74
CA ARG A 313 -8.60 -9.80 5.06
C ARG A 313 -8.93 -8.60 5.91
N ARG A 314 -9.85 -7.76 5.43
CA ARG A 314 -10.40 -6.63 6.18
C ARG A 314 -11.90 -6.78 6.43
N SER A 315 -12.40 -6.04 7.41
CA SER A 315 -13.83 -5.84 7.64
C SER A 315 -14.11 -4.36 7.56
N ALA A 316 -15.14 -3.96 6.82
CA ALA A 316 -15.46 -2.56 6.64
C ALA A 316 -16.97 -2.34 6.48
N VAL A 317 -17.37 -1.12 6.80
CA VAL A 317 -18.65 -0.51 6.43
C VAL A 317 -18.31 0.62 5.49
N GLU A 318 -18.51 0.41 4.21
CA GLU A 318 -18.31 1.40 3.15
C GLU A 318 -19.67 2.04 2.88
N ASP A 319 -19.91 3.23 3.43
CA ASP A 319 -21.20 3.87 3.41
C ASP A 319 -21.26 5.00 2.40
N ASN A 320 -22.26 4.95 1.47
CA ASN A 320 -22.48 5.94 0.40
C ASN A 320 -21.21 6.33 -0.37
N MET A 321 -20.37 5.36 -0.66
CA MET A 321 -19.05 5.53 -1.27
C MET A 321 -19.08 5.06 -2.73
N ALA A 322 -18.24 5.65 -3.61
CA ALA A 322 -18.08 5.13 -4.95
C ALA A 322 -17.47 3.72 -4.91
N LEU A 323 -17.91 2.84 -5.81
CA LEU A 323 -17.44 1.45 -5.84
C LEU A 323 -15.93 1.37 -6.08
N PHE A 324 -15.37 2.31 -6.86
CA PHE A 324 -13.92 2.46 -7.03
C PHE A 324 -13.22 2.68 -5.69
N ASP A 325 -13.74 3.62 -4.88
CA ASP A 325 -13.13 3.98 -3.60
C ASP A 325 -13.16 2.80 -2.62
N MET A 326 -14.24 2.00 -2.62
CA MET A 326 -14.33 0.78 -1.82
C MET A 326 -13.25 -0.24 -2.21
N ILE A 327 -13.01 -0.40 -3.52
CA ILE A 327 -11.97 -1.29 -4.05
C ILE A 327 -10.58 -0.73 -3.71
N GLN A 328 -10.37 0.57 -3.91
CA GLN A 328 -9.11 1.25 -3.63
C GLN A 328 -8.75 1.15 -2.14
N ASN A 329 -9.70 1.40 -1.23
CA ASN A 329 -9.50 1.22 0.21
C ASN A 329 -9.02 -0.20 0.56
N ALA A 330 -9.59 -1.23 -0.09
CA ALA A 330 -9.19 -2.60 0.15
C ALA A 330 -7.79 -2.93 -0.41
N LEU A 331 -7.41 -2.30 -1.53
CA LEU A 331 -6.08 -2.42 -2.13
C LEU A 331 -5.03 -1.65 -1.32
N ASP A 332 -5.36 -0.44 -0.83
CA ASP A 332 -4.48 0.37 0.01
C ASP A 332 -4.18 -0.32 1.34
N ASP A 333 -5.19 -0.87 2.01
CA ASP A 333 -4.99 -1.66 3.21
C ASP A 333 -4.13 -2.90 2.94
N THR A 334 -4.28 -3.52 1.75
CA THR A 334 -3.43 -4.63 1.32
C THR A 334 -1.99 -4.18 1.10
N LEU A 335 -1.78 -3.05 0.43
CA LEU A 335 -0.47 -2.44 0.24
C LEU A 335 0.20 -2.15 1.59
N MET A 336 -0.52 -1.54 2.53
CA MET A 336 0.00 -1.19 3.86
C MET A 336 0.45 -2.39 4.67
N VAL A 337 -0.23 -3.54 4.52
CA VAL A 337 0.05 -4.74 5.32
C VAL A 337 0.96 -5.72 4.60
N LYS A 338 0.81 -5.87 3.28
CA LYS A 338 1.55 -6.85 2.48
C LYS A 338 2.70 -6.25 1.68
N GLY A 339 2.77 -4.91 1.57
CA GLY A 339 3.77 -4.23 0.73
C GLY A 339 3.64 -4.54 -0.75
N LYS A 340 2.47 -5.01 -1.21
CA LYS A 340 2.22 -5.39 -2.61
C LYS A 340 1.28 -4.41 -3.27
N THR A 341 1.71 -3.89 -4.40
CA THR A 341 0.90 -3.03 -5.26
C THR A 341 0.21 -3.87 -6.32
N TYR A 342 -1.08 -3.66 -6.47
CA TYR A 342 -1.89 -4.31 -7.51
C TYR A 342 -2.45 -3.27 -8.47
N VAL A 343 -2.57 -3.65 -9.73
CA VAL A 343 -3.24 -2.86 -10.76
C VAL A 343 -4.61 -3.47 -11.02
N PHE A 344 -5.65 -2.67 -10.85
CA PHE A 344 -7.02 -3.03 -11.13
C PHE A 344 -7.45 -2.38 -12.46
N TYR A 345 -7.92 -3.18 -13.41
CA TYR A 345 -8.18 -2.72 -14.77
C TYR A 345 -9.24 -3.55 -15.50
N ASP A 346 -9.79 -3.02 -16.57
CA ASP A 346 -10.59 -3.78 -17.53
C ASP A 346 -9.71 -4.42 -18.60
N ASN A 347 -9.85 -5.70 -18.80
CA ASN A 347 -9.22 -6.43 -19.92
C ASN A 347 -10.27 -6.89 -20.90
N VAL A 348 -10.58 -6.04 -21.87
CA VAL A 348 -11.54 -6.32 -22.95
C VAL A 348 -12.89 -6.84 -22.39
N GLY A 349 -13.49 -6.04 -21.53
CA GLY A 349 -14.80 -6.34 -20.91
C GLY A 349 -14.73 -7.31 -19.73
N LYS A 350 -13.57 -7.47 -19.10
CA LYS A 350 -13.39 -8.30 -17.90
C LYS A 350 -12.56 -7.55 -16.85
N LEU A 351 -13.09 -7.42 -15.64
CA LEU A 351 -12.35 -6.85 -14.50
C LEU A 351 -11.18 -7.74 -14.10
N CYS A 352 -9.99 -7.22 -14.11
CA CYS A 352 -8.76 -7.92 -13.77
C CYS A 352 -8.02 -7.21 -12.64
N LEU A 353 -7.33 -8.00 -11.81
CA LEU A 353 -6.42 -7.54 -10.78
C LEU A 353 -5.09 -8.26 -10.92
N THR A 354 -4.01 -7.53 -11.07
CA THR A 354 -2.68 -8.10 -11.31
C THR A 354 -1.63 -7.43 -10.41
N ASP A 355 -0.69 -8.20 -9.88
CA ASP A 355 0.49 -7.65 -9.18
C ASP A 355 1.30 -6.81 -10.18
N VAL A 356 1.64 -5.57 -9.78
CA VAL A 356 2.35 -4.61 -10.64
C VAL A 356 3.65 -5.17 -11.22
N VAL A 357 4.35 -6.03 -10.49
CA VAL A 357 5.60 -6.65 -10.96
C VAL A 357 5.38 -7.55 -12.19
N LYS A 358 4.17 -8.08 -12.35
CA LYS A 358 3.78 -8.89 -13.51
C LYS A 358 3.31 -8.06 -14.72
N MET A 359 3.26 -6.73 -14.56
CA MET A 359 2.84 -5.80 -15.61
C MET A 359 4.02 -5.26 -16.43
N LYS A 360 5.19 -5.91 -16.39
CA LYS A 360 6.36 -5.53 -17.19
C LYS A 360 6.10 -5.75 -18.68
N VAL A 361 6.39 -4.73 -19.49
CA VAL A 361 6.29 -4.76 -20.95
C VAL A 361 7.68 -4.46 -21.53
N ASN A 362 8.52 -5.48 -21.64
CA ASN A 362 9.92 -5.35 -22.08
C ASN A 362 10.05 -4.97 -23.55
N THR A 363 9.01 -5.19 -24.35
CA THR A 363 8.99 -4.84 -25.80
C THR A 363 8.69 -3.36 -26.06
N CYS A 364 8.56 -2.54 -25.02
CA CYS A 364 8.36 -1.09 -25.13
C CYS A 364 9.55 -0.40 -24.43
N LEU A 365 10.68 -0.30 -25.13
CA LEU A 365 11.80 0.53 -24.69
C LEU A 365 11.47 1.99 -25.03
N VAL A 366 11.66 2.88 -24.07
CA VAL A 366 11.56 4.32 -24.24
C VAL A 366 12.94 4.93 -24.06
N ASP A 367 13.51 5.45 -25.12
CA ASP A 367 14.79 6.14 -25.16
C ASP A 367 14.70 7.43 -26.00
N ALA A 368 15.82 8.11 -26.18
CA ALA A 368 15.88 9.36 -26.95
C ALA A 368 15.52 9.21 -28.45
N GLU A 369 15.55 7.99 -28.99
CA GLU A 369 15.25 7.72 -30.39
C GLU A 369 13.78 7.28 -30.59
N THR A 370 13.16 6.70 -29.57
CA THR A 370 11.79 6.14 -29.64
C THR A 370 10.71 7.13 -29.22
N GLY A 371 11.06 8.25 -28.58
CA GLY A 371 10.16 9.33 -28.20
C GLY A 371 10.43 10.60 -29.02
N GLU A 372 9.37 11.28 -29.47
CA GLU A 372 9.50 12.55 -30.20
C GLU A 372 9.86 13.72 -29.28
N ASP A 373 9.31 13.72 -28.06
CA ASP A 373 9.51 14.80 -27.09
C ASP A 373 9.29 14.28 -25.67
N TYR A 374 9.95 14.89 -24.68
CA TYR A 374 9.72 14.59 -23.28
C TYR A 374 9.68 15.84 -22.41
N SER A 375 8.96 15.77 -21.31
CA SER A 375 8.90 16.80 -20.28
C SER A 375 9.05 16.14 -18.91
N TYR A 376 10.02 16.61 -18.14
CA TYR A 376 10.27 16.16 -16.78
C TYR A 376 9.84 17.22 -15.77
N LYS A 377 9.04 16.81 -14.78
CA LYS A 377 8.53 17.70 -13.74
C LYS A 377 8.83 17.13 -12.36
N THR A 378 9.47 17.94 -11.51
CA THR A 378 9.57 17.70 -10.07
C THR A 378 8.65 18.67 -9.34
N THR A 379 7.88 18.20 -8.37
CA THR A 379 6.94 19.05 -7.62
C THR A 379 6.76 18.58 -6.20
N ILE A 380 6.50 19.53 -5.30
CA ILE A 380 6.03 19.29 -3.93
C ILE A 380 4.61 19.83 -3.70
N ASP A 381 3.96 20.35 -4.75
CA ASP A 381 2.66 21.04 -4.69
C ASP A 381 1.48 20.06 -4.65
N THR A 382 1.60 18.90 -5.31
CA THR A 382 0.49 17.95 -5.47
C THR A 382 0.89 16.57 -4.98
N ASP A 383 0.07 15.97 -4.12
CA ASP A 383 0.26 14.63 -3.55
C ASP A 383 1.60 14.43 -2.82
N VAL A 384 2.13 15.50 -2.24
CA VAL A 384 3.33 15.48 -1.39
C VAL A 384 2.96 15.98 0.00
N TYR A 385 3.18 15.14 1.01
CA TYR A 385 2.79 15.44 2.39
C TYR A 385 3.89 15.03 3.36
N ASN A 386 4.37 15.97 4.16
CA ASN A 386 5.37 15.72 5.19
C ASN A 386 4.77 15.63 6.60
N GLN A 387 3.44 15.73 6.70
CA GLN A 387 2.67 15.48 7.89
C GLN A 387 1.41 14.69 7.55
N ILE A 388 1.18 13.57 8.24
CA ILE A 388 -0.02 12.75 8.08
C ILE A 388 -0.82 12.78 9.36
N LYS A 389 -2.09 13.17 9.27
CA LYS A 389 -3.07 13.19 10.36
C LYS A 389 -4.23 12.26 10.02
N LEU A 390 -4.34 11.15 10.75
CA LEU A 390 -5.48 10.24 10.61
C LEU A 390 -6.39 10.36 11.82
N ILE A 391 -7.71 10.41 11.58
CA ILE A 391 -8.74 10.63 12.60
C ILE A 391 -9.62 9.39 12.68
N TYR A 392 -9.81 8.87 13.90
CA TYR A 392 -10.74 7.79 14.20
C TYR A 392 -11.88 8.30 15.08
N LYS A 393 -13.12 8.15 14.62
CA LYS A 393 -14.33 8.51 15.37
C LYS A 393 -14.82 7.32 16.19
N LYS A 394 -14.72 7.38 17.51
CA LYS A 394 -15.23 6.36 18.41
C LYS A 394 -16.67 6.71 18.83
N LYS A 395 -17.66 5.96 18.34
CA LYS A 395 -19.03 6.05 18.85
C LYS A 395 -19.04 5.44 20.26
N LYS A 396 -19.40 6.22 21.28
CA LYS A 396 -19.66 5.66 22.62
C LYS A 396 -20.90 4.78 22.53
N SER A 397 -20.76 3.47 22.79
CA SER A 397 -21.91 2.61 23.01
C SER A 397 -22.52 2.99 24.36
N SER A 398 -23.75 3.48 24.37
CA SER A 398 -24.53 3.64 25.56
C SER A 398 -24.83 2.26 26.13
N LYS A 399 -24.07 1.80 27.14
CA LYS A 399 -24.49 0.67 27.96
C LYS A 399 -25.72 1.13 28.75
N LYS A 400 -26.93 0.71 28.34
CA LYS A 400 -28.11 0.82 29.19
C LYS A 400 -27.84 0.02 30.45
N LYS A 401 -27.55 0.70 31.55
CA LYS A 401 -27.68 0.10 32.91
C LYS A 401 -29.18 -0.10 33.15
N LYS A 402 -29.61 -1.37 33.27
CA LYS A 402 -30.91 -1.71 33.77
C LYS A 402 -30.98 -1.30 35.23
N GLY A 403 -31.94 -0.41 35.58
CA GLY A 403 -32.35 -0.11 36.93
C GLY A 403 -31.71 1.15 37.54
N SER A 404 -32.31 2.31 37.27
CA SER A 404 -32.48 3.41 38.26
C SER A 404 -33.26 4.55 37.62
N THR A 405 -34.43 4.77 38.15
CA THR A 405 -35.27 5.96 37.95
C THR A 405 -34.57 7.17 38.57
N LYS A 406 -33.96 8.03 37.76
CA LYS A 406 -33.80 9.47 38.07
C LYS A 406 -33.66 10.26 36.77
N THR A 407 -34.64 11.10 36.58
CA THR A 407 -34.73 12.14 35.57
C THR A 407 -33.55 13.12 35.69
N SER A 408 -32.67 13.15 34.75
CA SER A 408 -31.81 14.32 34.49
C SER A 408 -31.47 14.37 33.02
N THR A 409 -32.08 15.34 32.36
CA THR A 409 -31.80 15.87 31.04
C THR A 409 -30.36 16.36 30.94
N SER A 410 -29.49 15.57 30.32
CA SER A 410 -28.30 16.06 29.65
C SER A 410 -27.81 14.98 28.71
N GLN A 411 -28.24 15.03 27.45
CA GLN A 411 -27.68 14.22 26.36
C GLN A 411 -26.33 14.79 25.95
N ASN A 412 -25.28 14.42 26.64
CA ASN A 412 -23.92 14.66 26.19
C ASN A 412 -23.51 13.51 25.25
N THR A 413 -23.93 13.57 23.99
CA THR A 413 -23.49 12.67 22.90
C THR A 413 -22.06 13.03 22.51
N GLY A 414 -21.10 12.83 23.42
CA GLY A 414 -19.70 13.10 23.18
C GLY A 414 -19.09 12.07 22.23
N THR A 415 -18.87 12.46 20.97
CA THR A 415 -18.01 11.70 20.06
C THR A 415 -16.57 11.85 20.53
N SER A 416 -15.88 10.75 20.85
CA SER A 416 -14.44 10.80 21.13
C SER A 416 -13.65 10.51 19.89
N TYR A 417 -12.56 11.26 19.67
CA TYR A 417 -11.68 11.12 18.52
C TYR A 417 -10.33 10.52 18.95
N GLY A 418 -9.83 9.56 18.18
CA GLY A 418 -8.43 9.17 18.23
C GLY A 418 -7.70 9.87 17.08
N ILE A 419 -6.56 10.47 17.36
CA ILE A 419 -5.75 11.16 16.34
C ILE A 419 -4.39 10.49 16.27
N TYR A 420 -3.99 10.12 15.05
CA TYR A 420 -2.66 9.60 14.73
C TYR A 420 -1.95 10.65 13.89
N LEU A 421 -0.92 11.26 14.45
CA LEU A 421 -0.13 12.32 13.80
C LEU A 421 1.32 11.86 13.68
N VAL A 422 1.85 11.84 12.47
CA VAL A 422 3.25 11.55 12.16
C VAL A 422 3.83 12.63 11.26
N ARG A 423 5.13 12.94 11.42
CA ARG A 423 5.80 14.09 10.79
C ARG A 423 7.20 13.73 10.34
N ASP A 424 7.62 14.31 9.22
CA ASP A 424 9.01 14.42 8.81
C ASP A 424 9.53 15.83 9.10
N ASN A 425 10.13 16.02 10.27
CA ASN A 425 10.56 17.33 10.73
C ASN A 425 11.64 17.96 9.85
N LYS A 426 12.49 17.14 9.18
CA LYS A 426 13.52 17.64 8.27
C LYS A 426 12.90 18.29 7.03
N LYS A 427 11.89 17.65 6.48
CA LYS A 427 11.17 18.16 5.30
C LYS A 427 10.21 19.29 5.65
N ILE A 428 9.64 19.31 6.86
CA ILE A 428 8.86 20.45 7.34
C ILE A 428 9.75 21.69 7.44
N ALA A 429 10.97 21.56 7.93
CA ALA A 429 11.92 22.69 8.00
C ALA A 429 12.30 23.22 6.61
N LYS A 430 12.35 22.35 5.56
CA LYS A 430 12.71 22.71 4.20
C LYS A 430 11.52 23.28 3.39
N TRP A 431 10.33 22.70 3.53
CA TRP A 431 9.17 22.95 2.64
C TRP A 431 7.97 23.58 3.35
N GLY A 432 8.03 23.80 4.67
CA GLY A 432 6.85 24.09 5.47
C GLY A 432 6.00 22.82 5.71
N THR A 433 4.85 23.00 6.36
CA THR A 433 3.96 21.88 6.68
C THR A 433 3.00 21.60 5.54
N LEU A 434 3.16 20.45 4.89
CA LEU A 434 2.25 19.90 3.90
C LEU A 434 1.49 18.73 4.56
N GLN A 435 0.21 18.94 4.90
CA GLN A 435 -0.56 17.98 5.69
C GLN A 435 -1.57 17.21 4.86
N PHE A 436 -1.52 15.87 4.99
CA PHE A 436 -2.60 14.97 4.60
C PHE A 436 -3.50 14.67 5.80
N THR A 437 -4.81 14.72 5.60
CA THR A 437 -5.80 14.36 6.64
C THR A 437 -6.82 13.39 6.07
N ASP A 438 -7.06 12.29 6.80
CA ASP A 438 -8.05 11.27 6.41
C ASP A 438 -8.72 10.65 7.65
N GLU A 439 -9.92 10.07 7.46
CA GLU A 439 -10.63 9.31 8.48
C GLU A 439 -10.35 7.81 8.34
N ILE A 440 -10.17 7.13 9.47
CA ILE A 440 -9.95 5.69 9.50
C ILE A 440 -11.03 4.98 10.30
N ASN A 441 -11.40 3.78 9.85
CA ASN A 441 -12.47 2.99 10.46
C ASN A 441 -11.97 2.04 11.56
N SER A 442 -10.65 1.84 11.68
CA SER A 442 -10.05 1.00 12.71
C SER A 442 -8.88 1.70 13.40
N PRO A 443 -8.86 1.77 14.74
CA PRO A 443 -7.75 2.34 15.48
C PRO A 443 -6.49 1.47 15.44
N ASP A 444 -6.64 0.15 15.18
CA ASP A 444 -5.55 -0.83 15.34
C ASP A 444 -4.42 -0.62 14.33
N ILE A 445 -4.74 -0.08 13.16
CA ILE A 445 -3.78 0.18 12.07
C ILE A 445 -3.44 1.68 11.91
N GLY A 446 -4.06 2.57 12.69
CA GLY A 446 -3.99 4.01 12.47
C GLY A 446 -2.56 4.56 12.45
N LYS A 447 -1.72 4.16 13.40
CA LYS A 447 -0.32 4.62 13.44
C LYS A 447 0.51 4.02 12.31
N LEU A 448 0.32 2.73 12.04
CA LEU A 448 1.05 2.04 10.97
C LEU A 448 0.68 2.64 9.59
N LYS A 449 -0.61 2.89 9.37
CA LYS A 449 -1.11 3.56 8.16
C LYS A 449 -0.51 4.97 8.04
N ALA A 450 -0.50 5.76 9.12
CA ALA A 450 0.07 7.11 9.09
C ALA A 450 1.57 7.12 8.76
N GLN A 451 2.35 6.18 9.32
CA GLN A 451 3.78 6.03 9.03
C GLN A 451 4.03 5.61 7.58
N ALA A 452 3.24 4.67 7.05
CA ALA A 452 3.36 4.21 5.68
C ALA A 452 2.98 5.31 4.68
N LEU A 453 1.90 6.07 4.96
CA LEU A 453 1.52 7.22 4.14
C LEU A 453 2.59 8.32 4.18
N LEU A 454 3.19 8.61 5.34
CA LEU A 454 4.29 9.56 5.43
C LEU A 454 5.46 9.13 4.56
N LYS A 455 5.83 7.86 4.60
CA LYS A 455 6.91 7.33 3.77
C LYS A 455 6.57 7.38 2.27
N LEU A 456 5.32 7.12 1.91
CA LEU A 456 4.84 7.15 0.52
C LEU A 456 4.79 8.57 -0.05
N TYR A 457 4.38 9.55 0.74
CA TYR A 457 4.11 10.92 0.26
C TYR A 457 5.17 11.96 0.63
N SER A 458 6.07 11.65 1.57
CA SER A 458 7.07 12.60 2.05
C SER A 458 8.32 12.62 1.14
N HIS A 459 8.13 12.79 -0.16
CA HIS A 459 9.21 12.98 -1.13
C HIS A 459 8.72 13.79 -2.31
N GLU A 460 9.63 14.40 -3.04
CA GLU A 460 9.30 15.11 -4.27
C GLU A 460 8.64 14.16 -5.27
N LYS A 461 7.53 14.59 -5.83
CA LYS A 461 6.85 13.83 -6.88
C LYS A 461 7.53 14.12 -8.21
N ARG A 462 8.04 13.09 -8.84
CA ARG A 462 8.75 13.16 -10.11
C ARG A 462 7.90 12.48 -11.18
N THR A 463 7.62 13.20 -12.25
CA THR A 463 6.77 12.76 -13.34
C THR A 463 7.49 13.03 -14.66
N LEU A 464 7.57 12.03 -15.51
CA LEU A 464 8.09 12.13 -16.86
C LEU A 464 6.94 11.92 -17.84
N THR A 465 6.73 12.89 -18.71
CA THR A 465 5.77 12.81 -19.82
C THR A 465 6.56 12.64 -21.10
N ILE A 466 6.21 11.64 -21.91
CA ILE A 466 6.89 11.31 -23.16
C ILE A 466 5.83 11.23 -24.24
N SER A 467 6.06 11.93 -25.35
CA SER A 467 5.16 12.00 -26.49
C SER A 467 5.74 11.29 -27.70
N GLY A 468 4.87 10.79 -28.58
CA GLY A 468 5.27 10.21 -29.85
C GLY A 468 5.97 8.85 -29.77
N VAL A 469 5.86 8.16 -28.62
CA VAL A 469 6.43 6.80 -28.48
C VAL A 469 5.76 5.83 -29.45
N ILE A 470 6.53 4.94 -30.06
CA ILE A 470 6.01 3.91 -30.98
C ILE A 470 4.89 3.10 -30.27
N GLY A 471 3.78 2.90 -30.96
CA GLY A 471 2.58 2.25 -30.42
C GLY A 471 2.85 0.79 -30.03
N ASN A 472 2.46 0.43 -28.80
CA ASN A 472 2.53 -0.93 -28.30
C ASN A 472 1.22 -1.29 -27.58
N SER A 473 0.45 -2.20 -28.16
CA SER A 473 -0.88 -2.58 -27.65
C SER A 473 -0.86 -3.31 -26.30
N LYS A 474 0.31 -3.69 -25.78
CA LYS A 474 0.45 -4.31 -24.45
C LYS A 474 0.59 -3.27 -23.32
N VAL A 475 0.92 -2.02 -23.65
CA VAL A 475 1.08 -0.95 -22.65
C VAL A 475 -0.27 -0.42 -22.21
N ARG A 476 -0.45 -0.25 -20.92
CA ARG A 476 -1.66 0.32 -20.29
C ARG A 476 -1.31 1.04 -18.99
N GLY A 477 -2.27 1.76 -18.43
CA GLY A 477 -2.12 2.26 -17.06
C GLY A 477 -1.77 1.13 -16.09
N GLY A 478 -0.71 1.30 -15.32
CA GLY A 478 -0.15 0.28 -14.43
C GLY A 478 0.92 -0.63 -15.03
N SER A 479 1.21 -0.53 -16.34
CA SER A 479 2.36 -1.24 -16.94
C SER A 479 3.68 -0.71 -16.40
N LEU A 480 4.69 -1.57 -16.34
CA LEU A 480 6.08 -1.20 -16.09
C LEU A 480 6.83 -1.25 -17.43
N VAL A 481 7.33 -0.12 -17.87
CA VAL A 481 8.08 0.01 -19.12
C VAL A 481 9.53 0.42 -18.84
N PRO A 482 10.53 -0.16 -19.53
CA PRO A 482 11.91 0.28 -19.44
C PRO A 482 12.07 1.66 -20.08
N VAL A 483 12.70 2.58 -19.36
CA VAL A 483 13.00 3.95 -19.81
C VAL A 483 14.49 4.17 -19.66
N ILE A 484 15.15 4.61 -20.75
CA ILE A 484 16.57 4.96 -20.79
C ILE A 484 16.68 6.35 -21.40
N LEU A 485 16.86 7.36 -20.56
CA LEU A 485 16.97 8.76 -20.98
C LEU A 485 18.11 9.46 -20.25
N ASP A 486 18.85 10.28 -20.97
CA ASP A 486 19.77 11.25 -20.42
C ASP A 486 19.13 12.64 -20.52
N LEU A 487 18.77 13.22 -19.36
CA LEU A 487 18.09 14.51 -19.27
C LEU A 487 19.08 15.67 -19.08
N GLY A 488 20.38 15.39 -19.17
CA GLY A 488 21.47 16.38 -19.01
C GLY A 488 21.93 16.46 -17.54
N ASP A 489 21.06 16.82 -16.64
CA ASP A 489 21.32 16.87 -15.18
C ASP A 489 21.00 15.54 -14.47
N MET A 490 20.39 14.60 -15.19
CA MET A 490 19.91 13.34 -14.62
C MET A 490 19.82 12.23 -15.67
N LYS A 491 20.20 11.02 -15.26
CA LYS A 491 20.06 9.82 -16.10
C LYS A 491 18.99 8.88 -15.54
N ILE A 492 18.17 8.35 -16.43
CA ILE A 492 17.15 7.35 -16.11
C ILE A 492 17.51 6.07 -16.87
N ALA A 493 17.66 4.96 -16.15
CA ALA A 493 17.86 3.63 -16.74
C ALA A 493 17.07 2.60 -15.90
N ASN A 494 15.75 2.67 -15.98
CA ASN A 494 14.88 2.01 -15.01
C ASN A 494 13.53 1.59 -15.58
N TYR A 495 12.86 0.62 -14.94
CA TYR A 495 11.45 0.38 -15.17
C TYR A 495 10.62 1.47 -14.50
N MET A 496 9.85 2.23 -15.28
CA MET A 496 8.92 3.24 -14.78
C MET A 496 7.47 2.76 -14.87
N LEU A 497 6.68 3.16 -13.90
CA LEU A 497 5.26 2.83 -13.81
C LEU A 497 4.47 3.80 -14.71
N VAL A 498 3.71 3.25 -15.64
CA VAL A 498 2.80 4.02 -16.48
C VAL A 498 1.58 4.45 -15.67
N GLU A 499 1.51 5.73 -15.33
CA GLU A 499 0.35 6.32 -14.66
C GLU A 499 -0.79 6.54 -15.66
N LYS A 500 -0.42 7.00 -16.87
CA LYS A 500 -1.35 7.24 -17.95
C LYS A 500 -0.71 6.90 -19.30
N VAL A 501 -1.47 6.25 -20.15
CA VAL A 501 -1.12 6.08 -21.57
C VAL A 501 -2.26 6.58 -22.44
N THR A 502 -1.91 7.30 -23.49
CA THR A 502 -2.81 7.70 -24.57
C THR A 502 -2.32 7.06 -25.86
N HIS A 503 -3.03 6.05 -26.35
CA HIS A 503 -2.80 5.47 -27.67
C HIS A 503 -3.47 6.34 -28.72
N ILE A 504 -2.75 6.72 -29.75
CA ILE A 504 -3.19 7.65 -30.80
C ILE A 504 -3.07 6.94 -32.14
N PHE A 505 -4.17 6.94 -32.88
CA PHE A 505 -4.24 6.39 -34.24
C PHE A 505 -4.48 7.56 -35.20
N LYS A 506 -3.47 7.92 -35.97
CA LYS A 506 -3.51 9.09 -36.87
C LYS A 506 -2.59 8.86 -38.07
N ASN A 507 -3.03 9.26 -39.29
CA ASN A 507 -2.23 9.18 -40.53
C ASN A 507 -1.65 7.79 -40.81
N ARG A 508 -2.39 6.72 -40.46
CA ARG A 508 -1.90 5.34 -40.50
C ARG A 508 -0.70 5.07 -39.59
N GLU A 509 -0.45 5.94 -38.61
CA GLU A 509 0.56 5.77 -37.58
C GLU A 509 -0.11 5.41 -36.27
N TYR A 510 0.57 4.59 -35.49
CA TYR A 510 0.16 4.23 -34.15
C TYR A 510 1.25 4.66 -33.17
N THR A 511 0.95 5.67 -32.37
CA THR A 511 1.85 6.22 -31.36
C THR A 511 1.22 6.20 -29.97
N MET A 512 2.02 6.45 -28.96
CA MET A 512 1.59 6.58 -27.58
C MET A 512 2.19 7.83 -26.94
N ASN A 513 1.38 8.47 -26.07
CA ASN A 513 1.91 9.42 -25.10
C ASN A 513 1.85 8.76 -23.72
N LEU A 514 2.94 8.81 -22.98
CA LEU A 514 3.11 8.18 -21.69
C LEU A 514 3.30 9.25 -20.61
N VAL A 515 2.63 9.06 -19.48
CA VAL A 515 2.96 9.72 -18.22
C VAL A 515 3.46 8.63 -17.29
N VAL A 516 4.71 8.70 -16.90
CA VAL A 516 5.34 7.66 -16.09
C VAL A 516 5.88 8.25 -14.78
N SER A 517 5.88 7.44 -13.74
CA SER A 517 6.36 7.80 -12.41
C SER A 517 7.20 6.68 -11.82
N GLY A 518 7.90 7.00 -10.73
CA GLY A 518 8.79 6.03 -10.09
C GLY A 518 10.06 5.81 -10.92
N GLY A 519 11.00 5.11 -10.34
CA GLY A 519 12.35 4.97 -10.85
C GLY A 519 13.31 5.79 -9.99
N ASP A 520 14.50 5.22 -9.76
CA ASP A 520 15.57 5.98 -9.11
C ASP A 520 16.15 6.92 -10.15
N PHE A 521 16.06 8.19 -9.84
CA PHE A 521 16.76 9.23 -10.58
C PHE A 521 18.09 9.43 -9.87
N SER A 522 19.17 8.89 -10.41
CA SER A 522 20.53 9.19 -9.93
C SER A 522 20.95 10.57 -10.41
N GLU A 523 21.39 11.42 -9.48
CA GLU A 523 22.05 12.69 -9.79
C GLU A 523 23.37 12.47 -10.50
#